data_7714fa2432d07ebbc758634e4780066d
#
_entry.id   7714fa2432d07ebbc758634e4780066d
#
_cell.length_a   1.000
_cell.length_b   1.000
_cell.length_c   1.000
_cell.angle_alpha   90.00
_cell.angle_beta   90.00
_cell.angle_gamma   90.00
#
_symmetry.space_group_name_H-M   'P 1'
#
loop_
_entity.id
_entity.type
_entity.pdbx_description
1 polymer ?
#
loop_
_entity_poly.entity_id
_entity_poly.type
_entity_poly.pdbx_seq_one_letter_code
_entity_poly.pdbx_strand_id
1 'polypeptide(L)'
;SLENTLKNLKRDRVDIYMLHEPMYQLLSCNEWAIFLENLKKEGKIRYSGLALDANNLLDFIKNSKTKLFDILQVNDSLDQQEANILIRNQLPLQITYGYLSSAKKRGVDFLNILKKIKIRNNNGAIIVSSNNYEHIKELSQV
;
A
#
# COMPACT_ATOMS: atom_id res chain seq x y z
N SER A 1 10.01 11.42 11.95
CA SER A 1 11.14 10.55 11.60
C SER A 1 10.85 9.11 12.06
N LEU A 2 11.49 8.12 11.45
CA LEU A 2 11.36 6.70 11.82
C LEU A 2 11.67 6.46 13.31
N GLU A 3 12.70 7.12 13.85
CA GLU A 3 13.10 7.00 15.26
C GLU A 3 11.95 7.35 16.22
N ASN A 4 11.26 8.47 15.95
CA ASN A 4 10.10 8.86 16.77
C ASN A 4 8.95 7.85 16.65
N THR A 5 8.74 7.28 15.45
CA THR A 5 7.74 6.25 15.23
C THR A 5 8.07 5.00 16.04
N LEU A 6 9.30 4.52 15.99
CA LEU A 6 9.76 3.36 16.75
C LEU A 6 9.60 3.56 18.26
N LYS A 7 10.03 4.73 18.75
CA LYS A 7 9.86 5.11 20.17
C LYS A 7 8.39 5.11 20.59
N ASN A 8 7.50 5.71 19.79
CA ASN A 8 6.07 5.77 20.10
C ASN A 8 5.41 4.39 20.08
N LEU A 9 5.83 3.52 19.17
CA LEU A 9 5.36 2.15 19.07
C LEU A 9 5.98 1.22 20.13
N LYS A 10 7.00 1.70 20.88
CA LYS A 10 7.80 0.87 21.80
C LYS A 10 8.36 -0.38 21.11
N ARG A 11 8.90 -0.20 19.91
CA ARG A 11 9.44 -1.25 19.05
C ARG A 11 10.84 -0.85 18.56
N ASP A 12 11.68 -1.84 18.36
CA ASP A 12 13.03 -1.63 17.79
C ASP A 12 13.00 -1.63 16.26
N ARG A 13 11.93 -2.16 15.65
CA ARG A 13 11.76 -2.20 14.20
C ARG A 13 10.29 -2.14 13.78
N VAL A 14 10.09 -1.78 12.52
CA VAL A 14 8.83 -1.97 11.79
C VAL A 14 9.03 -2.96 10.64
N ASP A 15 8.00 -3.73 10.29
CA ASP A 15 8.12 -4.68 9.20
C ASP A 15 8.17 -3.99 7.84
N ILE A 16 7.34 -2.98 7.62
CA ILE A 16 7.30 -2.24 6.36
C ILE A 16 7.42 -0.75 6.67
N TYR A 17 8.42 -0.10 6.08
CA TYR A 17 8.55 1.37 6.09
C TYR A 17 8.21 1.90 4.70
N MET A 18 7.15 2.69 4.60
CA MET A 18 6.61 3.15 3.31
C MET A 18 6.87 4.64 3.10
N LEU A 19 7.34 4.99 1.91
CA LEU A 19 7.30 6.36 1.42
C LEU A 19 5.93 6.60 0.80
N HIS A 20 5.26 7.69 1.22
CA HIS A 20 3.94 8.05 0.75
C HIS A 20 4.03 9.25 -0.19
N GLU A 21 3.61 9.06 -1.43
CA GLU A 21 3.59 10.07 -2.49
C GLU A 21 4.87 10.93 -2.58
N PRO A 22 6.05 10.31 -2.58
CA PRO A 22 7.28 11.06 -2.68
C PRO A 22 7.37 11.74 -4.05
N MET A 23 7.98 12.92 -4.10
CA MET A 23 8.27 13.59 -5.37
C MET A 23 9.19 12.71 -6.22
N TYR A 24 8.87 12.55 -7.50
CA TYR A 24 9.60 11.67 -8.43
C TYR A 24 11.10 11.99 -8.49
N GLN A 25 11.45 13.29 -8.46
CA GLN A 25 12.84 13.75 -8.47
C GLN A 25 13.64 13.22 -7.28
N LEU A 26 13.00 13.04 -6.11
CA LEU A 26 13.63 12.47 -4.92
C LEU A 26 13.91 10.97 -5.08
N LEU A 27 13.04 10.25 -5.80
CA LEU A 27 13.20 8.81 -6.02
C LEU A 27 14.31 8.46 -7.01
N SER A 28 14.69 9.39 -7.90
CA SER A 28 15.81 9.21 -8.83
C SER A 28 17.17 9.35 -8.17
N CYS A 29 17.21 9.82 -6.93
CA CYS A 29 18.43 10.04 -6.17
C CYS A 29 18.91 8.75 -5.50
N ASN A 30 20.19 8.39 -5.71
CA ASN A 30 20.80 7.22 -5.07
C ASN A 30 20.81 7.30 -3.53
N GLU A 31 20.68 8.50 -2.96
CA GLU A 31 20.66 8.71 -1.52
C GLU A 31 19.50 7.95 -0.83
N TRP A 32 18.33 7.87 -1.49
CA TRP A 32 17.20 7.09 -0.97
C TRP A 32 17.48 5.60 -0.92
N ALA A 33 18.14 5.06 -1.93
CA ALA A 33 18.54 3.66 -1.95
C ALA A 33 19.50 3.36 -0.80
N ILE A 34 20.52 4.18 -0.63
CA ILE A 34 21.51 4.06 0.46
C ILE A 34 20.81 4.18 1.82
N PHE A 35 19.92 5.15 1.98
CA PHE A 35 19.17 5.36 3.22
C PHE A 35 18.34 4.13 3.59
N LEU A 36 17.54 3.61 2.68
CA LEU A 36 16.68 2.44 2.92
C LEU A 36 17.50 1.18 3.19
N GLU A 37 18.59 0.97 2.46
CA GLU A 37 19.49 -0.15 2.70
C GLU A 37 20.18 -0.06 4.07
N ASN A 38 20.57 1.13 4.51
CA ASN A 38 21.13 1.32 5.85
C ASN A 38 20.10 1.00 6.93
N LEU A 39 18.85 1.43 6.78
CA LEU A 39 17.77 1.07 7.73
C LEU A 39 17.53 -0.44 7.80
N LYS A 40 17.64 -1.15 6.68
CA LYS A 40 17.55 -2.62 6.64
C LYS A 40 18.74 -3.26 7.35
N LYS A 41 19.96 -2.79 7.08
CA LYS A 41 21.19 -3.28 7.73
C LYS A 41 21.19 -3.04 9.25
N GLU A 42 20.67 -1.90 9.68
CA GLU A 42 20.49 -1.58 11.11
C GLU A 42 19.35 -2.38 11.76
N GLY A 43 18.60 -3.16 11.00
CA GLY A 43 17.48 -3.96 11.48
C GLY A 43 16.26 -3.13 11.88
N LYS A 44 16.21 -1.83 11.56
CA LYS A 44 15.10 -0.92 11.90
C LYS A 44 13.87 -1.13 11.03
N ILE A 45 14.07 -1.59 9.79
CA ILE A 45 13.00 -1.98 8.89
C ILE A 45 13.31 -3.35 8.28
N ARG A 46 12.26 -4.10 7.97
CA ARG A 46 12.40 -5.38 7.26
C ARG A 46 12.26 -5.21 5.76
N TYR A 47 11.27 -4.42 5.34
CA TYR A 47 10.96 -4.14 3.94
C TYR A 47 10.81 -2.63 3.72
N SER A 48 11.26 -2.17 2.56
CA SER A 48 10.96 -0.83 2.06
C SER A 48 9.71 -0.87 1.19
N GLY A 49 8.83 0.12 1.33
CA GLY A 49 7.60 0.20 0.56
C GLY A 49 7.40 1.55 -0.11
N LEU A 50 6.58 1.57 -1.15
CA LEU A 50 6.18 2.76 -1.88
C LEU A 50 4.66 2.79 -2.03
N ALA A 51 4.03 3.88 -1.61
CA ALA A 51 2.60 4.14 -1.75
C ALA A 51 2.39 5.30 -2.73
N LEU A 52 1.80 5.00 -3.89
CA LEU A 52 1.47 5.96 -4.96
C LEU A 52 0.10 5.62 -5.56
N ASP A 53 -0.49 6.57 -6.31
CA ASP A 53 -1.56 6.21 -7.22
C ASP A 53 -1.07 5.28 -8.34
N ALA A 54 -2.00 4.58 -9.00
CA ALA A 54 -1.66 3.51 -9.94
C ALA A 54 -0.85 3.99 -11.17
N ASN A 55 -1.12 5.19 -11.68
CA ASN A 55 -0.41 5.74 -12.82
C ASN A 55 1.03 6.12 -12.45
N ASN A 56 1.18 6.88 -11.36
CA ASN A 56 2.50 7.29 -10.87
C ASN A 56 3.35 6.08 -10.46
N LEU A 57 2.73 5.04 -9.88
CA LEU A 57 3.41 3.81 -9.54
C LEU A 57 3.91 3.08 -10.79
N LEU A 58 3.08 2.98 -11.83
CA LEU A 58 3.49 2.37 -13.10
C LEU A 58 4.63 3.13 -13.76
N ASP A 59 4.54 4.45 -13.80
CA ASP A 59 5.58 5.30 -14.37
C ASP A 59 6.89 5.18 -13.59
N PHE A 60 6.82 5.13 -12.27
CA PHE A 60 7.98 4.87 -11.42
C PHE A 60 8.64 3.52 -11.77
N ILE A 61 7.85 2.44 -11.83
CA ILE A 61 8.38 1.09 -12.12
C ILE A 61 9.03 1.03 -13.50
N LYS A 62 8.42 1.63 -14.52
CA LYS A 62 8.96 1.65 -15.89
C LYS A 62 10.25 2.45 -16.02
N ASN A 63 10.39 3.52 -15.26
CA ASN A 63 11.52 4.43 -15.35
C ASN A 63 12.61 4.14 -14.30
N SER A 64 12.32 3.31 -13.31
CA SER A 64 13.29 2.94 -12.27
C SER A 64 14.23 1.85 -12.78
N LYS A 65 15.54 2.11 -12.73
CA LYS A 65 16.56 1.12 -13.07
C LYS A 65 16.86 0.12 -11.94
N THR A 66 16.35 0.38 -10.75
CA THR A 66 16.64 -0.42 -9.55
C THR A 66 15.34 -0.84 -8.87
N LYS A 67 15.33 -2.06 -8.35
CA LYS A 67 14.25 -2.55 -7.48
C LYS A 67 14.42 -1.95 -6.09
N LEU A 68 14.12 -0.66 -5.96
CA LEU A 68 14.32 0.10 -4.73
C LEU A 68 13.35 -0.28 -3.61
N PHE A 69 12.14 -0.72 -3.97
CA PHE A 69 11.08 -1.05 -3.04
C PHE A 69 10.67 -2.52 -3.14
N ASP A 70 10.46 -3.14 -1.97
CA ASP A 70 10.02 -4.53 -1.86
C ASP A 70 8.50 -4.63 -1.94
N ILE A 71 7.80 -3.63 -1.39
CA ILE A 71 6.34 -3.61 -1.25
C ILE A 71 5.76 -2.37 -1.93
N LEU A 72 4.71 -2.60 -2.72
CA LEU A 72 3.98 -1.54 -3.41
C LEU A 72 2.55 -1.45 -2.88
N GLN A 73 2.12 -0.24 -2.56
CA GLN A 73 0.76 0.07 -2.13
C GLN A 73 0.11 1.02 -3.12
N VAL A 74 -1.13 0.72 -3.50
CA VAL A 74 -1.89 1.51 -4.47
C VAL A 74 -3.34 1.65 -4.04
N ASN A 75 -3.95 2.81 -4.36
CA ASN A 75 -5.39 2.96 -4.25
C ASN A 75 -6.10 2.14 -5.33
N ASP A 76 -7.26 1.61 -4.97
CA ASP A 76 -8.14 0.91 -5.91
C ASP A 76 -9.60 1.00 -5.45
N SER A 77 -10.53 0.90 -6.39
CA SER A 77 -11.96 0.87 -6.11
C SER A 77 -12.67 -0.15 -7.00
N LEU A 78 -13.85 -0.61 -6.58
CA LEU A 78 -14.65 -1.52 -7.41
C LEU A 78 -15.26 -0.82 -8.63
N ASP A 79 -15.39 0.51 -8.56
CA ASP A 79 -16.05 1.31 -9.61
C ASP A 79 -15.06 1.79 -10.67
N GLN A 80 -14.02 2.48 -10.23
CA GLN A 80 -13.03 3.08 -11.13
C GLN A 80 -11.95 2.10 -11.53
N GLN A 81 -11.68 1.11 -10.66
CA GLN A 81 -10.68 0.06 -10.89
C GLN A 81 -9.31 0.64 -11.27
N GLU A 82 -8.86 1.62 -10.50
CA GLU A 82 -7.64 2.41 -10.77
C GLU A 82 -6.41 1.51 -10.96
N ALA A 83 -6.33 0.43 -10.19
CA ALA A 83 -5.23 -0.52 -10.28
C ALA A 83 -5.25 -1.42 -11.53
N ASN A 84 -6.25 -1.32 -12.43
CA ASN A 84 -6.28 -2.10 -13.67
C ASN A 84 -5.07 -1.84 -14.56
N ILE A 85 -4.49 -0.64 -14.50
CA ILE A 85 -3.29 -0.32 -15.25
C ILE A 85 -2.10 -1.18 -14.81
N LEU A 86 -2.00 -1.50 -13.53
CA LEU A 86 -0.96 -2.41 -13.00
C LEU A 86 -1.22 -3.85 -13.45
N ILE A 87 -2.48 -4.31 -13.32
CA ILE A 87 -2.88 -5.67 -13.73
C ILE A 87 -2.59 -5.90 -15.22
N ARG A 88 -2.94 -4.94 -16.08
CA ARG A 88 -2.68 -5.02 -17.54
C ARG A 88 -1.19 -5.06 -17.88
N ASN A 89 -0.35 -4.51 -17.01
CA ASN A 89 1.11 -4.57 -17.13
C ASN A 89 1.74 -5.74 -16.36
N GLN A 90 0.92 -6.74 -15.95
CA GLN A 90 1.34 -7.96 -15.26
C GLN A 90 2.04 -7.71 -13.92
N LEU A 91 1.71 -6.58 -13.28
CA LEU A 91 2.22 -6.23 -11.96
C LEU A 91 1.25 -6.72 -10.88
N PRO A 92 1.73 -7.37 -9.82
CA PRO A 92 0.88 -7.86 -8.74
C PRO A 92 0.32 -6.71 -7.91
N LEU A 93 -0.91 -6.87 -7.45
CA LEU A 93 -1.50 -6.01 -6.42
C LEU A 93 -1.03 -6.51 -5.06
N GLN A 94 0.03 -5.89 -4.49
CA GLN A 94 0.58 -6.33 -3.20
C GLN A 94 -0.21 -5.78 -2.02
N ILE A 95 -0.42 -4.46 -1.97
CA ILE A 95 -1.28 -3.83 -0.96
C ILE A 95 -2.23 -2.87 -1.69
N THR A 96 -3.52 -3.02 -1.44
CA THR A 96 -4.55 -2.12 -1.99
C THR A 96 -5.40 -1.50 -0.88
N TYR A 97 -5.93 -0.30 -1.14
CA TYR A 97 -6.81 0.42 -0.22
C TYR A 97 -7.84 1.26 -1.00
N GLY A 98 -8.82 1.84 -0.29
CA GLY A 98 -9.77 2.80 -0.88
C GLY A 98 -11.14 2.23 -1.22
N TYR A 99 -11.30 0.93 -1.26
CA TYR A 99 -12.54 0.26 -1.69
C TYR A 99 -13.81 0.68 -0.94
N LEU A 100 -13.72 0.92 0.36
CA LEU A 100 -14.90 1.27 1.16
C LEU A 100 -15.33 2.73 1.02
N SER A 101 -14.45 3.60 0.55
CA SER A 101 -14.75 5.02 0.38
C SER A 101 -15.78 5.26 -0.71
N SER A 102 -15.75 4.49 -1.78
CA SER A 102 -16.73 4.54 -2.87
C SER A 102 -18.04 3.82 -2.53
N ALA A 103 -17.97 2.78 -1.70
CA ALA A 103 -19.09 1.95 -1.31
C ALA A 103 -20.09 2.65 -0.37
N LYS A 104 -19.59 3.45 0.58
CA LYS A 104 -20.41 4.22 1.53
C LYS A 104 -21.44 5.13 0.87
N LYS A 105 -21.18 5.57 -0.34
CA LYS A 105 -22.10 6.49 -1.09
C LYS A 105 -23.35 5.79 -1.65
N ARG A 106 -23.45 4.45 -1.60
CA ARG A 106 -24.47 3.68 -2.33
C ARG A 106 -25.38 2.79 -1.51
N GLY A 107 -25.25 2.75 -0.17
CA GLY A 107 -26.07 1.87 0.68
C GLY A 107 -25.91 0.38 0.36
N VAL A 108 -24.73 -0.02 -0.10
CA VAL A 108 -24.45 -1.40 -0.54
C VAL A 108 -24.10 -2.28 0.66
N ASP A 109 -24.52 -3.54 0.62
CA ASP A 109 -24.18 -4.58 1.57
C ASP A 109 -22.66 -4.73 1.71
N PHE A 110 -22.18 -4.49 2.91
CA PHE A 110 -20.77 -4.45 3.24
C PHE A 110 -20.06 -5.80 3.01
N LEU A 111 -20.71 -6.91 3.39
CA LEU A 111 -20.15 -8.26 3.22
C LEU A 111 -20.01 -8.63 1.73
N ASN A 112 -20.96 -8.21 0.91
CA ASN A 112 -20.88 -8.43 -0.54
C ASN A 112 -19.71 -7.64 -1.16
N ILE A 113 -19.48 -6.42 -0.67
CA ILE A 113 -18.33 -5.62 -1.09
C ILE A 113 -17.02 -6.32 -0.74
N LEU A 114 -16.87 -6.80 0.48
CA LEU A 114 -15.66 -7.50 0.91
C LEU A 114 -15.37 -8.74 0.07
N LYS A 115 -16.38 -9.53 -0.28
CA LYS A 115 -16.22 -10.68 -1.19
C LYS A 115 -15.67 -10.24 -2.54
N LYS A 116 -16.20 -9.18 -3.13
CA LYS A 116 -15.72 -8.64 -4.43
C LYS A 116 -14.29 -8.13 -4.34
N ILE A 117 -13.93 -7.44 -3.25
CA ILE A 117 -12.58 -6.95 -3.02
C ILE A 117 -11.58 -8.11 -2.90
N LYS A 118 -11.93 -9.17 -2.16
CA LYS A 118 -11.09 -10.37 -2.03
C LYS A 118 -10.86 -11.07 -3.36
N ILE A 119 -11.87 -11.14 -4.23
CA ILE A 119 -11.72 -11.69 -5.58
C ILE A 119 -10.78 -10.81 -6.41
N ARG A 120 -10.91 -9.47 -6.30
CA ARG A 120 -10.12 -8.53 -7.09
C ARG A 120 -8.65 -8.50 -6.70
N ASN A 121 -8.34 -8.60 -5.41
CA ASN A 121 -6.98 -8.71 -4.89
C ASN A 121 -6.83 -9.97 -4.04
N ASN A 122 -6.86 -11.12 -4.71
CA ASN A 122 -6.86 -12.43 -4.06
C ASN A 122 -5.51 -12.86 -3.50
N ASN A 123 -4.41 -12.28 -3.97
CA ASN A 123 -3.04 -12.65 -3.59
C ASN A 123 -2.32 -11.57 -2.77
N GLY A 124 -2.93 -10.41 -2.58
CA GLY A 124 -2.34 -9.29 -1.85
C GLY A 124 -3.04 -9.00 -0.54
N ALA A 125 -2.53 -8.00 0.16
CA ALA A 125 -3.16 -7.45 1.36
C ALA A 125 -4.15 -6.33 0.98
N ILE A 126 -5.24 -6.25 1.73
CA ILE A 126 -6.26 -5.22 1.56
C ILE A 126 -6.34 -4.41 2.84
N ILE A 127 -6.09 -3.10 2.73
CA ILE A 127 -6.26 -2.18 3.85
C ILE A 127 -7.68 -1.62 3.79
N VAL A 128 -8.41 -1.82 4.87
CA VAL A 128 -9.73 -1.26 5.07
C VAL A 128 -9.75 -0.40 6.31
N SER A 129 -10.45 0.72 6.24
CA SER A 129 -10.65 1.61 7.38
C SER A 129 -12.13 1.86 7.60
N SER A 130 -12.55 1.85 8.86
CA SER A 130 -13.89 2.24 9.26
C SER A 130 -13.82 2.93 10.62
N ASN A 131 -14.65 3.94 10.79
CA ASN A 131 -14.93 4.57 12.08
C ASN A 131 -16.21 4.01 12.75
N ASN A 132 -16.82 2.98 12.15
CA ASN A 132 -17.98 2.28 12.68
C ASN A 132 -17.53 0.94 13.27
N TYR A 133 -17.78 0.75 14.56
CA TYR A 133 -17.40 -0.46 15.30
C TYR A 133 -18.03 -1.74 14.71
N GLU A 134 -19.31 -1.71 14.33
CA GLU A 134 -19.98 -2.88 13.75
C GLU A 134 -19.32 -3.30 12.43
N HIS A 135 -18.92 -2.36 11.58
CA HIS A 135 -18.15 -2.68 10.35
C HIS A 135 -16.80 -3.33 10.67
N ILE A 136 -16.10 -2.88 11.74
CA ILE A 136 -14.83 -3.49 12.14
C ILE A 136 -15.05 -4.92 12.64
N LYS A 137 -16.14 -5.15 13.38
CA LYS A 137 -16.53 -6.47 13.86
C LYS A 137 -16.86 -7.43 12.71
N GLU A 138 -17.62 -6.96 11.72
CA GLU A 138 -17.90 -7.73 10.50
C GLU A 138 -16.63 -8.07 9.72
N LEU A 139 -15.68 -7.13 9.61
CA LEU A 139 -14.37 -7.35 8.99
C LEU A 139 -13.57 -8.47 9.64
N SER A 140 -13.70 -8.64 10.97
CA SER A 140 -12.99 -9.68 11.70
C SER A 140 -13.53 -11.10 11.47
N GLN A 141 -14.67 -11.24 10.81
CA GLN A 141 -15.34 -12.52 10.53
C GLN A 141 -15.11 -13.02 9.08
N VAL A 142 -14.40 -12.25 8.26
CA VAL A 142 -14.14 -12.53 6.84
C VAL A 142 -12.65 -12.81 6.60
#